data_e1526f3f146d93177b648441becd6d2f
#
_entry.id   e1526f3f146d93177b648441becd6d2f
#
_cell.length_a   1.000
_cell.length_b   1.000
_cell.length_c   1.000
_cell.angle_alpha   90.00
_cell.angle_beta   90.00
_cell.angle_gamma   90.00
#
_symmetry.space_group_name_H-M   'P 1'
#
loop_
_entity.id
_entity.type
_entity.pdbx_description
1 polymer ?
#
loop_
_entity_poly.entity_id
_entity_poly.type
_entity_poly.pdbx_seq_one_letter_code
_entity_poly.pdbx_strand_id
1 'polypeptide(L)'
;MLRRPAALVAVMLLVAACGGDPASAPSPGAATPSDFPRTIVDDDGVAVTIPAPPERIVTFAPSITEILFAIGAGDRVVGVAGPYDDVPVEATALPQVGGAGEFGVDPNLEAVVALEPDLFLTIRGGDAWKGRLRDLGVPVVTVDATDLEDLLDDIATIGSIVGADAAASELADAMRSRIAELEDLAAATPRRTCFFEVYYPPLMTAGPGTFIDDLLDRAGCDSVSADAATAYPEWSVEDLVASAPEVYLVSSESADDITAVAARPGFDAIAAVTAGRVVRIDSDLVTRPGPRIVDGLAALVAALAGDASA
;
A
#
# COMPACT_ATOMS: atom_id res chain seq x y z
N MET A 1 -23.65 -66.73 -59.18
CA MET A 1 -22.90 -65.64 -58.49
C MET A 1 -23.88 -64.90 -57.64
N LEU A 2 -23.95 -65.28 -56.36
CA LEU A 2 -24.97 -64.77 -55.40
C LEU A 2 -24.41 -63.62 -54.61
N ARG A 3 -25.06 -62.50 -54.63
CA ARG A 3 -24.86 -61.37 -53.71
C ARG A 3 -25.84 -61.52 -52.55
N ARG A 4 -25.32 -61.55 -51.33
CA ARG A 4 -26.10 -61.48 -50.12
C ARG A 4 -26.09 -60.00 -49.62
N PRO A 5 -27.19 -59.43 -49.13
CA PRO A 5 -27.24 -58.17 -48.51
C PRO A 5 -26.93 -58.29 -46.95
N ALA A 6 -26.11 -57.42 -46.42
CA ALA A 6 -25.89 -57.28 -45.02
C ALA A 6 -26.95 -56.35 -44.36
N ALA A 7 -27.60 -56.87 -43.35
CA ALA A 7 -28.55 -56.12 -42.55
C ALA A 7 -27.81 -55.20 -41.52
N LEU A 8 -28.09 -53.92 -41.58
CA LEU A 8 -27.63 -52.92 -40.58
C LEU A 8 -28.66 -52.86 -39.45
N VAL A 9 -28.25 -53.25 -38.23
CA VAL A 9 -29.05 -53.03 -37.03
C VAL A 9 -28.64 -51.69 -36.47
N ALA A 10 -29.54 -50.68 -36.48
CA ALA A 10 -29.37 -49.41 -35.84
C ALA A 10 -29.78 -49.55 -34.38
N VAL A 11 -28.80 -49.41 -33.47
CA VAL A 11 -29.03 -49.28 -32.04
C VAL A 11 -29.17 -47.79 -31.71
N MET A 12 -30.38 -47.37 -31.33
CA MET A 12 -30.71 -46.03 -30.88
C MET A 12 -30.37 -45.93 -29.40
N LEU A 13 -29.25 -45.27 -29.07
CA LEU A 13 -28.93 -44.89 -27.70
C LEU A 13 -29.65 -43.57 -27.35
N LEU A 14 -30.65 -43.64 -26.47
CA LEU A 14 -31.20 -42.46 -25.80
C LEU A 14 -30.19 -41.95 -24.75
N VAL A 15 -29.58 -40.82 -25.02
CA VAL A 15 -28.83 -40.05 -24.01
C VAL A 15 -29.79 -39.08 -23.33
N ALA A 16 -30.19 -39.38 -22.11
CA ALA A 16 -30.90 -38.44 -21.25
C ALA A 16 -29.91 -37.37 -20.80
N ALA A 17 -29.98 -36.15 -21.36
CA ALA A 17 -29.28 -34.99 -20.91
C ALA A 17 -29.98 -34.44 -19.63
N CYS A 18 -29.48 -34.77 -18.44
CA CYS A 18 -29.75 -33.98 -17.27
C CYS A 18 -28.92 -32.69 -17.36
N GLY A 19 -29.59 -31.58 -17.73
CA GLY A 19 -29.04 -30.23 -17.59
C GLY A 19 -28.93 -29.89 -16.08
N GLY A 20 -27.77 -30.08 -15.52
CA GLY A 20 -27.38 -29.44 -14.26
C GLY A 20 -26.70 -28.14 -14.62
N ASP A 21 -27.25 -27.01 -14.21
CA ASP A 21 -26.54 -25.74 -14.20
C ASP A 21 -25.22 -25.93 -13.47
N PRO A 22 -24.07 -25.42 -13.98
CA PRO A 22 -22.85 -25.40 -13.22
C PRO A 22 -23.08 -24.41 -12.05
N ALA A 23 -23.35 -24.98 -10.87
CA ALA A 23 -23.27 -24.21 -9.65
C ALA A 23 -21.89 -23.51 -9.65
N SER A 24 -21.90 -22.18 -9.68
CA SER A 24 -20.70 -21.38 -9.50
C SER A 24 -20.02 -21.87 -8.22
N ALA A 25 -18.79 -22.33 -8.35
CA ALA A 25 -17.99 -22.69 -7.20
C ALA A 25 -17.90 -21.45 -6.30
N PRO A 26 -18.11 -21.56 -4.97
CA PRO A 26 -17.93 -20.43 -4.07
C PRO A 26 -16.47 -19.95 -4.20
N SER A 27 -16.30 -18.63 -4.36
CA SER A 27 -14.98 -18.04 -4.28
C SER A 27 -14.35 -18.43 -2.93
N PRO A 28 -13.10 -18.95 -2.91
CA PRO A 28 -12.45 -19.30 -1.66
C PRO A 28 -12.29 -18.01 -0.82
N GLY A 29 -12.86 -17.98 0.38
CA GLY A 29 -12.45 -17.08 1.42
C GLY A 29 -13.40 -15.97 1.90
N ALA A 30 -14.63 -15.86 1.39
CA ALA A 30 -15.59 -14.95 2.04
C ALA A 30 -16.02 -15.53 3.40
N ALA A 31 -15.83 -14.75 4.48
CA ALA A 31 -16.31 -15.12 5.80
C ALA A 31 -17.83 -15.32 5.78
N THR A 32 -18.31 -16.27 6.57
CA THR A 32 -19.75 -16.47 6.73
C THR A 32 -20.33 -15.46 7.74
N PRO A 33 -21.60 -15.08 7.66
CA PRO A 33 -22.23 -14.20 8.65
C PRO A 33 -22.11 -14.71 10.09
N SER A 34 -21.85 -15.99 10.30
CA SER A 34 -21.62 -16.61 11.62
C SER A 34 -20.29 -16.22 12.27
N ASP A 35 -19.34 -15.64 11.50
CA ASP A 35 -18.05 -15.20 12.01
C ASP A 35 -18.09 -13.79 12.63
N PHE A 36 -19.22 -13.12 12.55
CA PHE A 36 -19.50 -11.82 13.13
C PHE A 36 -20.46 -11.92 14.33
N PRO A 37 -20.46 -10.97 15.30
CA PRO A 37 -19.67 -9.73 15.30
C PRO A 37 -18.17 -9.98 15.58
N ARG A 38 -17.32 -9.12 15.02
CA ARG A 38 -15.88 -9.10 15.30
C ARG A 38 -15.51 -7.85 16.08
N THR A 39 -14.62 -7.98 17.07
CA THR A 39 -14.08 -6.84 17.82
C THR A 39 -12.58 -6.82 17.64
N ILE A 40 -12.05 -5.69 17.18
CA ILE A 40 -10.63 -5.45 17.03
C ILE A 40 -10.20 -4.27 17.91
N VAL A 41 -8.92 -4.17 18.20
CA VAL A 41 -8.31 -2.95 18.75
C VAL A 41 -7.53 -2.33 17.61
N ASP A 42 -7.88 -1.10 17.25
CA ASP A 42 -7.24 -0.36 16.16
C ASP A 42 -5.93 0.31 16.61
N ASP A 43 -5.19 0.95 15.69
CA ASP A 43 -3.90 1.57 15.96
C ASP A 43 -3.99 2.86 16.78
N ASP A 44 -5.18 3.41 16.97
CA ASP A 44 -5.44 4.43 18.00
C ASP A 44 -5.69 3.81 19.39
N GLY A 45 -5.67 2.47 19.52
CA GLY A 45 -5.95 1.72 20.75
C GLY A 45 -7.44 1.66 21.08
N VAL A 46 -8.33 1.92 20.12
CA VAL A 46 -9.78 1.91 20.30
C VAL A 46 -10.35 0.54 19.97
N ALA A 47 -11.15 -0.03 20.90
CA ALA A 47 -11.89 -1.26 20.63
C ALA A 47 -13.10 -0.96 19.75
N VAL A 48 -13.11 -1.49 18.53
CA VAL A 48 -14.19 -1.29 17.55
C VAL A 48 -14.86 -2.63 17.28
N THR A 49 -16.21 -2.64 17.39
CA THR A 49 -17.01 -3.84 17.09
C THR A 49 -17.67 -3.68 15.72
N ILE A 50 -17.42 -4.62 14.85
CA ILE A 50 -18.01 -4.74 13.52
C ILE A 50 -19.14 -5.79 13.62
N PRO A 51 -20.41 -5.38 13.51
CA PRO A 51 -21.54 -6.28 13.80
C PRO A 51 -21.82 -7.31 12.72
N ALA A 52 -21.47 -7.00 11.47
CA ALA A 52 -21.66 -7.86 10.30
C ALA A 52 -20.58 -7.52 9.26
N PRO A 53 -20.35 -8.37 8.23
CA PRO A 53 -19.46 -8.01 7.12
C PRO A 53 -19.87 -6.66 6.51
N PRO A 54 -18.97 -5.66 6.47
CA PRO A 54 -19.30 -4.36 5.91
C PRO A 54 -19.62 -4.46 4.41
N GLU A 55 -20.65 -3.73 3.99
CA GLU A 55 -21.10 -3.65 2.59
C GLU A 55 -20.87 -2.27 1.98
N ARG A 56 -20.67 -1.23 2.83
CA ARG A 56 -20.49 0.16 2.41
C ARG A 56 -19.31 0.79 3.11
N ILE A 57 -18.13 0.64 2.52
CA ILE A 57 -16.86 1.05 3.12
C ILE A 57 -16.45 2.41 2.55
N VAL A 58 -16.09 3.34 3.41
CA VAL A 58 -15.38 4.55 3.04
C VAL A 58 -13.93 4.42 3.50
N THR A 59 -12.99 4.70 2.60
CA THR A 59 -11.55 4.74 2.90
C THR A 59 -11.05 6.18 2.90
N PHE A 60 -10.16 6.50 3.84
CA PHE A 60 -9.55 7.82 3.92
C PHE A 60 -8.01 7.75 3.91
N ALA A 61 -7.48 6.78 3.18
CA ALA A 61 -6.07 6.67 2.81
C ALA A 61 -5.93 5.79 1.56
N PRO A 62 -5.13 6.20 0.55
CA PRO A 62 -4.92 5.43 -0.68
C PRO A 62 -4.41 4.01 -0.46
N SER A 63 -3.50 3.83 0.50
CA SER A 63 -2.95 2.51 0.87
C SER A 63 -4.05 1.52 1.30
N ILE A 64 -5.02 1.99 2.10
CA ILE A 64 -6.14 1.17 2.56
C ILE A 64 -7.05 0.80 1.38
N THR A 65 -7.29 1.75 0.47
CA THR A 65 -8.03 1.50 -0.77
C THR A 65 -7.36 0.39 -1.58
N GLU A 66 -6.05 0.48 -1.79
CA GLU A 66 -5.28 -0.55 -2.50
C GLU A 66 -5.41 -1.93 -1.83
N ILE A 67 -5.30 -2.01 -0.50
CA ILE A 67 -5.45 -3.26 0.24
C ILE A 67 -6.83 -3.88 0.02
N LEU A 68 -7.92 -3.08 0.15
CA LEU A 68 -9.28 -3.58 -0.05
C LEU A 68 -9.51 -4.16 -1.44
N PHE A 69 -9.01 -3.49 -2.47
CA PHE A 69 -9.10 -4.01 -3.83
C PHE A 69 -8.26 -5.27 -4.02
N ALA A 70 -7.05 -5.31 -3.47
CA ALA A 70 -6.15 -6.46 -3.56
C ALA A 70 -6.72 -7.72 -2.90
N ILE A 71 -7.46 -7.58 -1.79
CA ILE A 71 -8.12 -8.70 -1.10
C ILE A 71 -9.53 -8.99 -1.60
N GLY A 72 -9.96 -8.35 -2.71
CA GLY A 72 -11.25 -8.60 -3.35
C GLY A 72 -12.45 -7.97 -2.65
N ALA A 73 -12.25 -6.94 -1.83
CA ALA A 73 -13.30 -6.18 -1.14
C ALA A 73 -13.60 -4.82 -1.79
N GLY A 74 -12.98 -4.52 -2.92
CA GLY A 74 -13.08 -3.22 -3.59
C GLY A 74 -14.48 -2.85 -4.07
N ASP A 75 -15.31 -3.82 -4.42
CA ASP A 75 -16.71 -3.62 -4.82
C ASP A 75 -17.60 -3.06 -3.70
N ARG A 76 -17.15 -3.13 -2.46
CA ARG A 76 -17.82 -2.58 -1.27
C ARG A 76 -17.36 -1.15 -0.93
N VAL A 77 -16.32 -0.64 -1.58
CA VAL A 77 -15.85 0.73 -1.39
C VAL A 77 -16.80 1.71 -2.07
N VAL A 78 -17.42 2.60 -1.29
CA VAL A 78 -18.41 3.57 -1.78
C VAL A 78 -17.91 5.02 -1.75
N GLY A 79 -16.74 5.27 -1.16
CA GLY A 79 -16.11 6.60 -1.12
C GLY A 79 -14.64 6.50 -0.74
N VAL A 80 -13.82 7.42 -1.25
CA VAL A 80 -12.37 7.43 -1.11
C VAL A 80 -11.85 8.82 -0.70
N ALA A 81 -10.62 8.89 -0.18
CA ALA A 81 -9.91 10.15 0.01
C ALA A 81 -9.67 10.83 -1.35
N GLY A 82 -9.76 12.11 -1.43
CA GLY A 82 -9.59 13.00 -2.59
C GLY A 82 -8.76 12.52 -3.79
N PRO A 83 -8.09 13.42 -4.51
CA PRO A 83 -7.51 13.10 -5.83
C PRO A 83 -6.28 12.18 -5.78
N TYR A 84 -5.89 11.69 -4.60
CA TYR A 84 -4.74 10.82 -4.40
C TYR A 84 -5.06 9.32 -4.52
N ASP A 85 -6.36 8.95 -4.57
CA ASP A 85 -6.82 7.58 -4.74
C ASP A 85 -6.93 7.25 -6.25
N ASP A 86 -5.79 7.18 -6.92
CA ASP A 86 -5.67 6.88 -8.35
C ASP A 86 -5.32 5.41 -8.63
N VAL A 87 -4.98 4.66 -7.60
CA VAL A 87 -4.68 3.22 -7.66
C VAL A 87 -5.50 2.48 -6.60
N PRO A 88 -6.21 1.41 -6.98
CA PRO A 88 -6.38 0.94 -8.36
C PRO A 88 -7.25 1.90 -9.20
N VAL A 89 -7.15 1.79 -10.53
CA VAL A 89 -7.86 2.70 -11.45
C VAL A 89 -9.38 2.74 -11.24
N GLU A 90 -9.96 1.67 -10.74
CA GLU A 90 -11.38 1.57 -10.38
C GLU A 90 -11.78 2.57 -9.28
N ALA A 91 -10.85 2.91 -8.38
CA ALA A 91 -11.09 3.88 -7.30
C ALA A 91 -11.31 5.30 -7.82
N THR A 92 -10.76 5.64 -9.00
CA THR A 92 -10.89 6.99 -9.61
C THR A 92 -12.32 7.38 -9.95
N ALA A 93 -13.22 6.40 -10.10
CA ALA A 93 -14.63 6.62 -10.38
C ALA A 93 -15.50 6.77 -9.10
N LEU A 94 -14.92 6.55 -7.92
CA LEU A 94 -15.63 6.61 -6.66
C LEU A 94 -15.80 8.05 -6.15
N PRO A 95 -16.86 8.34 -5.39
CA PRO A 95 -17.05 9.62 -4.73
C PRO A 95 -15.88 9.97 -3.81
N GLN A 96 -15.34 11.18 -3.96
CA GLN A 96 -14.31 11.70 -3.07
C GLN A 96 -14.95 12.37 -1.86
N VAL A 97 -14.51 11.99 -0.65
CA VAL A 97 -15.07 12.46 0.61
C VAL A 97 -14.21 13.50 1.33
N GLY A 98 -13.16 14.00 0.70
CA GLY A 98 -12.24 14.99 1.28
C GLY A 98 -10.79 14.72 0.86
N GLY A 99 -9.83 15.27 1.60
CA GLY A 99 -8.41 15.09 1.28
C GLY A 99 -7.87 16.05 0.20
N ALA A 100 -8.69 16.97 -0.31
CA ALA A 100 -8.26 17.99 -1.24
C ALA A 100 -7.67 19.18 -0.47
N GLY A 101 -6.35 19.25 -0.37
CA GLY A 101 -5.62 20.33 0.26
C GLY A 101 -4.23 19.89 0.68
N GLU A 102 -3.33 20.84 0.90
CA GLU A 102 -1.99 20.55 1.38
C GLU A 102 -2.07 19.80 2.74
N PHE A 103 -1.56 18.56 2.75
CA PHE A 103 -1.36 17.74 3.95
C PHE A 103 -2.62 17.38 4.75
N GLY A 104 -3.42 16.44 4.27
CA GLY A 104 -4.37 15.72 5.09
C GLY A 104 -5.49 16.58 5.63
N VAL A 105 -6.23 17.19 4.75
CA VAL A 105 -7.45 17.90 5.11
C VAL A 105 -8.47 16.88 5.62
N ASP A 106 -9.17 17.24 6.69
CA ASP A 106 -10.22 16.45 7.29
C ASP A 106 -11.26 15.99 6.25
N PRO A 107 -11.88 14.83 6.43
CA PRO A 107 -12.95 14.37 5.56
C PRO A 107 -14.16 15.32 5.66
N ASN A 108 -14.86 15.49 4.55
CA ASN A 108 -16.16 16.15 4.53
C ASN A 108 -17.21 15.20 5.14
N LEU A 109 -17.56 15.41 6.40
CA LEU A 109 -18.47 14.54 7.14
C LEU A 109 -19.86 14.45 6.50
N GLU A 110 -20.35 15.51 5.87
CA GLU A 110 -21.64 15.50 5.17
C GLU A 110 -21.57 14.56 3.96
N ALA A 111 -20.49 14.63 3.19
CA ALA A 111 -20.25 13.74 2.05
C ALA A 111 -20.11 12.27 2.51
N VAL A 112 -19.40 12.04 3.62
CA VAL A 112 -19.26 10.69 4.20
C VAL A 112 -20.62 10.13 4.60
N VAL A 113 -21.40 10.89 5.39
CA VAL A 113 -22.71 10.43 5.89
C VAL A 113 -23.72 10.22 4.75
N ALA A 114 -23.66 11.04 3.68
CA ALA A 114 -24.50 10.85 2.51
C ALA A 114 -24.27 9.53 1.76
N LEU A 115 -23.12 8.91 1.96
CA LEU A 115 -22.81 7.58 1.42
C LEU A 115 -23.32 6.45 2.30
N GLU A 116 -23.91 6.74 3.47
CA GLU A 116 -24.43 5.76 4.43
C GLU A 116 -23.44 4.60 4.70
N PRO A 117 -22.18 4.89 5.10
CA PRO A 117 -21.20 3.86 5.33
C PRO A 117 -21.49 3.07 6.60
N ASP A 118 -21.23 1.77 6.53
CA ASP A 118 -21.23 0.87 7.69
C ASP A 118 -19.80 0.60 8.23
N LEU A 119 -18.77 1.12 7.54
CA LEU A 119 -17.39 1.15 7.99
C LEU A 119 -16.64 2.35 7.39
N PHE A 120 -15.82 3.01 8.23
CA PHE A 120 -14.87 4.03 7.81
C PHE A 120 -13.46 3.60 8.20
N LEU A 121 -12.55 3.46 7.22
CA LEU A 121 -11.16 3.08 7.42
C LEU A 121 -10.25 4.30 7.19
N THR A 122 -9.29 4.52 8.10
CA THR A 122 -8.39 5.67 8.04
C THR A 122 -7.05 5.38 8.73
N ILE A 123 -6.14 6.34 8.64
CA ILE A 123 -4.85 6.37 9.36
C ILE A 123 -4.95 7.21 10.65
N ARG A 124 -3.84 7.28 11.42
CA ARG A 124 -3.76 8.10 12.65
C ARG A 124 -4.06 9.58 12.40
N GLY A 125 -4.42 10.26 13.48
CA GLY A 125 -4.81 11.67 13.45
C GLY A 125 -6.31 11.89 13.28
N GLY A 126 -6.75 13.14 13.38
CA GLY A 126 -8.15 13.52 13.15
C GLY A 126 -9.14 13.11 14.23
N ASP A 127 -8.73 12.98 15.50
CA ASP A 127 -9.56 12.49 16.62
C ASP A 127 -10.92 13.18 16.72
N ALA A 128 -10.96 14.48 16.42
CA ALA A 128 -12.19 15.27 16.50
C ALA A 128 -13.25 14.83 15.49
N TRP A 129 -12.88 14.57 14.23
CA TRP A 129 -13.83 14.12 13.21
C TRP A 129 -14.11 12.61 13.32
N LYS A 130 -13.13 11.79 13.75
CA LYS A 130 -13.34 10.38 14.07
C LYS A 130 -14.40 10.22 15.17
N GLY A 131 -14.30 11.02 16.25
CA GLY A 131 -15.30 11.04 17.31
C GLY A 131 -16.70 11.37 16.79
N ARG A 132 -16.82 12.37 15.92
CA ARG A 132 -18.12 12.76 15.32
C ARG A 132 -18.73 11.65 14.46
N LEU A 133 -17.93 10.93 13.66
CA LEU A 133 -18.41 9.79 12.87
C LEU A 133 -18.90 8.67 13.78
N ARG A 134 -18.17 8.36 14.86
CA ARG A 134 -18.59 7.38 15.86
C ARG A 134 -19.90 7.77 16.56
N ASP A 135 -20.08 9.06 16.91
CA ASP A 135 -21.31 9.60 17.48
C ASP A 135 -22.52 9.48 16.52
N LEU A 136 -22.26 9.48 15.21
CA LEU A 136 -23.27 9.25 14.17
C LEU A 136 -23.52 7.76 13.91
N GLY A 137 -22.85 6.87 14.64
CA GLY A 137 -23.03 5.42 14.55
C GLY A 137 -22.20 4.75 13.45
N VAL A 138 -21.25 5.44 12.84
CA VAL A 138 -20.32 4.87 11.85
C VAL A 138 -19.13 4.26 12.57
N PRO A 139 -18.85 2.95 12.46
CA PRO A 139 -17.62 2.36 12.96
C PRO A 139 -16.41 2.98 12.24
N VAL A 140 -15.47 3.52 13.01
CA VAL A 140 -14.22 4.09 12.50
C VAL A 140 -13.06 3.24 13.00
N VAL A 141 -12.27 2.70 12.08
CA VAL A 141 -11.07 1.91 12.38
C VAL A 141 -9.86 2.61 11.81
N THR A 142 -8.84 2.73 12.63
CA THR A 142 -7.53 3.28 12.26
C THR A 142 -6.55 2.13 12.01
N VAL A 143 -5.88 2.15 10.86
CA VAL A 143 -4.75 1.27 10.51
C VAL A 143 -3.63 2.17 9.97
N ASP A 144 -2.45 2.11 10.57
CA ASP A 144 -1.38 3.08 10.30
C ASP A 144 0.00 2.46 10.55
N ALA A 145 0.40 1.62 9.61
CA ALA A 145 1.67 0.91 9.65
C ALA A 145 2.86 1.88 9.72
N THR A 146 3.80 1.58 10.60
CA THR A 146 5.07 2.32 10.76
C THR A 146 6.26 1.59 10.16
N ASP A 147 6.11 0.31 9.85
CA ASP A 147 7.10 -0.55 9.18
C ASP A 147 6.41 -1.65 8.35
N LEU A 148 7.20 -2.51 7.70
CA LEU A 148 6.67 -3.59 6.86
C LEU A 148 5.94 -4.68 7.65
N GLU A 149 6.32 -4.96 8.89
CA GLU A 149 5.63 -5.97 9.71
C GLU A 149 4.25 -5.44 10.15
N ASP A 150 4.20 -4.18 10.61
CA ASP A 150 2.93 -3.51 10.92
C ASP A 150 1.98 -3.52 9.71
N LEU A 151 2.50 -3.27 8.50
CA LEU A 151 1.69 -3.33 7.27
C LEU A 151 1.09 -4.72 7.03
N LEU A 152 1.86 -5.78 7.24
CA LEU A 152 1.36 -7.14 7.06
C LEU A 152 0.28 -7.48 8.10
N ASP A 153 0.40 -6.97 9.32
CA ASP A 153 -0.60 -7.08 10.38
C ASP A 153 -1.85 -6.24 10.06
N ASP A 154 -1.69 -5.04 9.50
CA ASP A 154 -2.80 -4.20 9.01
C ASP A 154 -3.58 -4.89 7.90
N ILE A 155 -2.90 -5.53 6.94
CA ILE A 155 -3.57 -6.33 5.89
C ILE A 155 -4.42 -7.44 6.50
N ALA A 156 -3.89 -8.17 7.50
CA ALA A 156 -4.62 -9.22 8.19
C ALA A 156 -5.82 -8.63 8.97
N THR A 157 -5.64 -7.49 9.63
CA THR A 157 -6.68 -6.77 10.38
C THR A 157 -7.79 -6.32 9.44
N ILE A 158 -7.47 -5.66 8.31
CA ILE A 158 -8.44 -5.24 7.30
C ILE A 158 -9.19 -6.46 6.75
N GLY A 159 -8.47 -7.54 6.42
CA GLY A 159 -9.07 -8.80 5.98
C GLY A 159 -10.09 -9.35 6.97
N SER A 160 -9.72 -9.35 8.25
CA SER A 160 -10.61 -9.77 9.34
C SER A 160 -11.86 -8.88 9.44
N ILE A 161 -11.70 -7.56 9.42
CA ILE A 161 -12.79 -6.59 9.51
C ILE A 161 -13.81 -6.80 8.38
N VAL A 162 -13.33 -7.01 7.15
CA VAL A 162 -14.20 -7.14 5.97
C VAL A 162 -14.60 -8.58 5.67
N GLY A 163 -14.15 -9.57 6.47
CA GLY A 163 -14.46 -10.98 6.25
C GLY A 163 -13.77 -11.58 5.02
N ALA A 164 -12.56 -11.12 4.71
CA ALA A 164 -11.72 -11.60 3.62
C ALA A 164 -10.40 -12.22 4.13
N ASP A 165 -10.45 -12.90 5.28
CA ASP A 165 -9.29 -13.43 6.00
C ASP A 165 -8.34 -14.24 5.12
N ALA A 166 -8.88 -15.13 4.27
CA ALA A 166 -8.06 -15.99 3.42
C ALA A 166 -7.30 -15.19 2.34
N ALA A 167 -7.97 -14.23 1.68
CA ALA A 167 -7.34 -13.39 0.67
C ALA A 167 -6.29 -12.45 1.28
N ALA A 168 -6.56 -11.92 2.47
CA ALA A 168 -5.59 -11.11 3.21
C ALA A 168 -4.35 -11.92 3.61
N SER A 169 -4.53 -13.16 4.09
CA SER A 169 -3.41 -14.06 4.40
C SER A 169 -2.59 -14.39 3.15
N GLU A 170 -3.24 -14.70 2.03
CA GLU A 170 -2.55 -14.97 0.76
C GLU A 170 -1.73 -13.76 0.28
N LEU A 171 -2.30 -12.56 0.36
CA LEU A 171 -1.60 -11.32 0.03
C LEU A 171 -0.39 -11.10 0.94
N ALA A 172 -0.57 -11.18 2.26
CA ALA A 172 0.50 -10.99 3.22
C ALA A 172 1.64 -12.02 3.05
N ASP A 173 1.31 -13.29 2.78
CA ASP A 173 2.30 -14.34 2.56
C ASP A 173 3.08 -14.13 1.25
N ALA A 174 2.42 -13.67 0.19
CA ALA A 174 3.08 -13.31 -1.06
C ALA A 174 4.03 -12.11 -0.87
N MET A 175 3.60 -11.09 -0.12
CA MET A 175 4.43 -9.94 0.21
C MET A 175 5.64 -10.34 1.07
N ARG A 176 5.47 -11.14 2.13
CA ARG A 176 6.57 -11.67 2.96
C ARG A 176 7.61 -12.40 2.12
N SER A 177 7.16 -13.27 1.22
CA SER A 177 8.06 -14.00 0.34
C SER A 177 8.87 -13.07 -0.54
N ARG A 178 8.23 -12.03 -1.09
CA ARG A 178 8.90 -11.05 -1.93
C ARG A 178 9.86 -10.15 -1.18
N ILE A 179 9.49 -9.73 0.04
CA ILE A 179 10.37 -8.97 0.94
C ILE A 179 11.62 -9.78 1.25
N ALA A 180 11.49 -11.06 1.64
CA ALA A 180 12.64 -11.92 1.94
C ALA A 180 13.58 -12.08 0.73
N GLU A 181 13.06 -12.26 -0.48
CA GLU A 181 13.87 -12.30 -1.70
C GLU A 181 14.67 -11.01 -1.92
N LEU A 182 14.05 -9.84 -1.64
CA LEU A 182 14.69 -8.54 -1.82
C LEU A 182 15.75 -8.28 -0.73
N GLU A 183 15.50 -8.69 0.51
CA GLU A 183 16.47 -8.63 1.59
C GLU A 183 17.68 -9.53 1.32
N ASP A 184 17.48 -10.73 0.76
CA ASP A 184 18.57 -11.61 0.33
C ASP A 184 19.42 -10.96 -0.78
N LEU A 185 18.78 -10.27 -1.73
CA LEU A 185 19.48 -9.51 -2.77
C LEU A 185 20.27 -8.34 -2.19
N ALA A 186 19.68 -7.60 -1.25
CA ALA A 186 20.36 -6.50 -0.55
C ALA A 186 21.57 -7.01 0.24
N ALA A 187 21.43 -8.13 0.96
CA ALA A 187 22.50 -8.74 1.75
C ALA A 187 23.66 -9.28 0.89
N ALA A 188 23.44 -9.57 -0.39
CA ALA A 188 24.48 -10.00 -1.32
C ALA A 188 25.43 -8.86 -1.77
N THR A 189 25.08 -7.60 -1.47
CA THR A 189 25.88 -6.40 -1.79
C THR A 189 26.34 -5.70 -0.50
N PRO A 190 27.53 -5.03 -0.50
CA PRO A 190 27.91 -4.19 0.63
C PRO A 190 26.88 -3.10 0.87
N ARG A 191 26.54 -2.85 2.13
CA ARG A 191 25.71 -1.70 2.51
C ARG A 191 26.38 -0.40 2.06
N ARG A 192 25.55 0.59 1.71
CA ARG A 192 26.01 1.90 1.25
C ARG A 192 25.45 3.00 2.11
N THR A 193 26.25 4.03 2.36
CA THR A 193 25.70 5.25 2.94
C THR A 193 24.77 5.93 1.94
N CYS A 194 23.57 6.28 2.38
CA CYS A 194 22.60 6.96 1.54
C CYS A 194 21.92 8.12 2.24
N PHE A 195 21.39 9.04 1.45
CA PHE A 195 20.49 10.12 1.88
C PHE A 195 19.21 10.02 1.07
N PHE A 196 18.04 10.08 1.72
CA PHE A 196 16.74 10.11 1.06
C PHE A 196 16.11 11.49 1.20
N GLU A 197 15.98 12.23 0.11
CA GLU A 197 15.28 13.51 0.07
C GLU A 197 13.78 13.27 -0.05
N VAL A 198 13.03 13.62 1.00
CA VAL A 198 11.56 13.58 1.00
C VAL A 198 10.99 14.80 0.30
N TYR A 199 11.56 15.99 0.58
CA TYR A 199 11.05 17.26 0.07
C TYR A 199 12.16 18.33 -0.04
N TYR A 200 12.02 19.26 -0.98
CA TYR A 200 12.85 20.44 -1.15
C TYR A 200 12.10 21.56 -1.90
N PRO A 201 12.16 22.85 -1.48
CA PRO A 201 12.72 23.40 -0.23
C PRO A 201 11.69 23.51 0.91
N PRO A 202 12.05 23.39 2.21
CA PRO A 202 13.39 23.11 2.72
C PRO A 202 13.85 21.68 2.43
N LEU A 203 15.15 21.39 2.58
CA LEU A 203 15.66 20.04 2.45
C LEU A 203 15.19 19.19 3.63
N MET A 204 14.34 18.23 3.39
CA MET A 204 13.80 17.31 4.39
C MET A 204 14.16 15.87 4.05
N THR A 205 14.43 15.08 5.08
CA THR A 205 14.75 13.65 4.95
C THR A 205 13.86 12.81 5.87
N ALA A 206 13.92 11.49 5.69
CA ALA A 206 13.31 10.53 6.61
C ALA A 206 14.33 10.18 7.69
N GLY A 207 13.90 10.26 8.95
CA GLY A 207 14.66 9.86 10.13
C GLY A 207 14.12 8.56 10.74
N PRO A 208 14.65 8.18 11.92
CA PRO A 208 14.33 6.91 12.56
C PRO A 208 12.85 6.78 12.91
N GLY A 209 12.32 5.56 12.76
CA GLY A 209 10.95 5.21 13.06
C GLY A 209 9.94 5.68 12.02
N THR A 210 10.41 6.03 10.81
CA THR A 210 9.54 6.24 9.64
C THR A 210 9.52 4.98 8.79
N PHE A 211 8.43 4.79 8.05
CA PHE A 211 8.31 3.69 7.09
C PHE A 211 9.44 3.70 6.05
N ILE A 212 9.85 4.90 5.62
CA ILE A 212 10.98 5.06 4.68
C ILE A 212 12.29 4.58 5.31
N ASP A 213 12.53 4.86 6.60
CA ASP A 213 13.73 4.40 7.30
C ASP A 213 13.80 2.86 7.35
N ASP A 214 12.69 2.18 7.66
CA ASP A 214 12.60 0.71 7.62
C ASP A 214 12.92 0.17 6.22
N LEU A 215 12.35 0.76 5.17
CA LEU A 215 12.63 0.36 3.78
C LEU A 215 14.10 0.56 3.40
N LEU A 216 14.72 1.68 3.81
CA LEU A 216 16.12 1.98 3.55
C LEU A 216 17.05 0.98 4.23
N ASP A 217 16.78 0.65 5.50
CA ASP A 217 17.57 -0.34 6.25
C ASP A 217 17.51 -1.71 5.58
N ARG A 218 16.30 -2.19 5.24
CA ARG A 218 16.08 -3.48 4.54
C ARG A 218 16.71 -3.50 3.15
N ALA A 219 16.74 -2.36 2.46
CA ALA A 219 17.40 -2.24 1.15
C ALA A 219 18.94 -2.21 1.23
N GLY A 220 19.53 -2.17 2.42
CA GLY A 220 20.96 -2.14 2.62
C GLY A 220 21.56 -0.73 2.62
N CYS A 221 20.79 0.29 2.99
CA CYS A 221 21.27 1.64 3.22
C CYS A 221 21.73 1.82 4.66
N ASP A 222 22.90 2.47 4.84
CA ASP A 222 23.29 3.11 6.10
C ASP A 222 22.88 4.58 5.99
N SER A 223 21.65 4.88 6.42
CA SER A 223 21.07 6.22 6.29
C SER A 223 21.87 7.25 7.10
N VAL A 224 22.24 8.37 6.47
CA VAL A 224 22.95 9.47 7.15
C VAL A 224 22.05 10.20 8.15
N SER A 225 20.76 9.98 8.12
CA SER A 225 19.75 10.53 9.05
C SER A 225 19.32 9.55 10.14
N ALA A 226 19.96 8.38 10.28
CA ALA A 226 19.56 7.32 11.24
C ALA A 226 19.57 7.79 12.71
N ASP A 227 20.41 8.77 13.07
CA ASP A 227 20.51 9.34 14.42
C ASP A 227 19.70 10.66 14.58
N ALA A 228 18.82 11.00 13.63
CA ALA A 228 18.05 12.24 13.71
C ALA A 228 17.08 12.23 14.90
N ALA A 229 16.82 13.40 15.47
CA ALA A 229 15.98 13.55 16.66
C ALA A 229 14.47 13.45 16.36
N THR A 230 14.08 13.57 15.09
CA THR A 230 12.67 13.59 14.64
C THR A 230 12.48 12.70 13.42
N ALA A 231 11.26 12.26 13.18
CA ALA A 231 10.88 11.42 12.06
C ALA A 231 11.14 12.07 10.68
N TYR A 232 10.91 13.37 10.56
CA TYR A 232 11.16 14.13 9.33
C TYR A 232 11.94 15.41 9.63
N PRO A 233 13.28 15.31 9.79
CA PRO A 233 14.10 16.46 10.10
C PRO A 233 14.37 17.31 8.87
N GLU A 234 14.46 18.61 9.08
CA GLU A 234 15.10 19.53 8.15
C GLU A 234 16.63 19.30 8.20
N TRP A 235 17.28 19.23 7.04
CA TRP A 235 18.70 18.91 6.91
C TRP A 235 19.48 20.06 6.28
N SER A 236 20.67 20.35 6.79
CA SER A 236 21.51 21.36 6.15
C SER A 236 22.32 20.77 5.00
N VAL A 237 22.55 21.57 3.96
CA VAL A 237 23.42 21.16 2.85
C VAL A 237 24.85 20.92 3.31
N GLU A 238 25.32 21.70 4.28
CA GLU A 238 26.65 21.56 4.90
C GLU A 238 26.80 20.21 5.60
N ASP A 239 25.81 19.79 6.39
CA ASP A 239 25.82 18.49 7.08
C ASP A 239 25.73 17.34 6.07
N LEU A 240 24.96 17.53 5.00
CA LEU A 240 24.85 16.55 3.93
C LEU A 240 26.17 16.38 3.17
N VAL A 241 26.87 17.46 2.88
CA VAL A 241 28.21 17.42 2.28
C VAL A 241 29.21 16.73 3.22
N ALA A 242 29.15 17.03 4.53
CA ALA A 242 30.02 16.45 5.54
C ALA A 242 29.79 14.95 5.74
N SER A 243 28.55 14.47 5.63
CA SER A 243 28.20 13.06 5.75
C SER A 243 28.59 12.24 4.51
N ALA A 244 28.84 12.90 3.38
CA ALA A 244 29.34 12.33 2.13
C ALA A 244 28.63 11.04 1.68
N PRO A 245 27.27 11.03 1.52
CA PRO A 245 26.55 9.82 1.13
C PRO A 245 27.05 9.29 -0.21
N GLU A 246 27.10 7.96 -0.33
CA GLU A 246 27.48 7.30 -1.59
C GLU A 246 26.35 7.33 -2.61
N VAL A 247 25.09 7.32 -2.16
CA VAL A 247 23.89 7.38 -3.00
C VAL A 247 22.96 8.47 -2.49
N TYR A 248 22.44 9.28 -3.42
CA TYR A 248 21.42 10.28 -3.15
C TYR A 248 20.10 9.82 -3.78
N LEU A 249 19.15 9.50 -2.93
CA LEU A 249 17.81 9.11 -3.33
C LEU A 249 16.91 10.33 -3.25
N VAL A 250 16.13 10.60 -4.27
CA VAL A 250 15.22 11.75 -4.31
C VAL A 250 13.79 11.29 -4.60
N SER A 251 12.84 11.70 -3.75
CA SER A 251 11.42 11.47 -3.95
C SER A 251 10.92 12.13 -5.23
N SER A 252 10.05 11.45 -5.96
CA SER A 252 9.40 11.97 -7.16
C SER A 252 8.58 13.24 -6.89
N GLU A 253 8.10 13.43 -5.67
CA GLU A 253 7.41 14.66 -5.26
C GLU A 253 8.36 15.85 -5.03
N SER A 254 9.63 15.56 -4.71
CA SER A 254 10.64 16.60 -4.47
C SER A 254 11.34 17.06 -5.74
N ALA A 255 11.53 16.16 -6.71
CA ALA A 255 12.13 16.49 -8.00
C ALA A 255 11.62 15.61 -9.14
N ASP A 256 11.10 16.24 -10.19
CA ASP A 256 10.72 15.54 -11.42
C ASP A 256 11.93 15.12 -12.25
N ASP A 257 13.02 15.92 -12.18
CA ASP A 257 14.24 15.71 -12.96
C ASP A 257 15.47 15.70 -12.04
N ILE A 258 16.20 14.60 -12.04
CA ILE A 258 17.44 14.43 -11.25
C ILE A 258 18.52 15.47 -11.64
N THR A 259 18.51 15.98 -12.86
CA THR A 259 19.48 17.02 -13.29
C THR A 259 19.24 18.36 -12.57
N ALA A 260 18.01 18.63 -12.17
CA ALA A 260 17.67 19.82 -11.39
C ALA A 260 18.25 19.77 -9.96
N VAL A 261 18.45 18.56 -9.39
CA VAL A 261 19.06 18.38 -8.08
C VAL A 261 20.50 18.89 -8.06
N ALA A 262 21.30 18.51 -9.06
CA ALA A 262 22.70 18.95 -9.17
C ALA A 262 22.86 20.47 -9.40
N ALA A 263 21.82 21.11 -9.94
CA ALA A 263 21.82 22.56 -10.19
C ALA A 263 21.47 23.40 -8.96
N ARG A 264 21.09 22.80 -7.85
CA ARG A 264 20.74 23.52 -6.62
C ARG A 264 22.00 24.09 -5.94
N PRO A 265 21.92 25.25 -5.26
CA PRO A 265 23.07 25.87 -4.60
C PRO A 265 23.73 24.91 -3.60
N GLY A 266 25.04 24.63 -3.77
CA GLY A 266 25.83 23.79 -2.88
C GLY A 266 25.72 22.29 -3.09
N PHE A 267 24.79 21.83 -3.92
CA PHE A 267 24.59 20.39 -4.16
C PHE A 267 25.70 19.76 -5.02
N ASP A 268 26.41 20.56 -5.80
CA ASP A 268 27.59 20.17 -6.57
C ASP A 268 28.76 19.70 -5.69
N ALA A 269 28.73 19.99 -4.37
CA ALA A 269 29.72 19.53 -3.38
C ALA A 269 29.35 18.17 -2.77
N ILE A 270 28.13 17.65 -2.96
CA ILE A 270 27.68 16.36 -2.41
C ILE A 270 28.35 15.22 -3.19
N ALA A 271 28.96 14.25 -2.48
CA ALA A 271 29.72 13.16 -3.07
C ALA A 271 28.90 12.32 -4.06
N ALA A 272 27.67 11.96 -3.71
CA ALA A 272 26.77 11.20 -4.58
C ALA A 272 26.39 11.98 -5.86
N VAL A 273 26.13 13.30 -5.74
CA VAL A 273 25.82 14.17 -6.88
C VAL A 273 27.02 14.28 -7.83
N THR A 274 28.21 14.52 -7.29
CA THR A 274 29.45 14.57 -8.07
C THR A 274 29.78 13.25 -8.79
N ALA A 275 29.44 12.12 -8.16
CA ALA A 275 29.62 10.79 -8.72
C ALA A 275 28.51 10.38 -9.71
N GLY A 276 27.48 11.20 -9.92
CA GLY A 276 26.33 10.87 -10.75
C GLY A 276 25.43 9.77 -10.18
N ARG A 277 25.46 9.58 -8.85
CA ARG A 277 24.67 8.58 -8.13
C ARG A 277 23.45 9.22 -7.45
N VAL A 278 22.68 9.96 -8.23
CA VAL A 278 21.38 10.50 -7.85
C VAL A 278 20.32 9.64 -8.49
N VAL A 279 19.43 9.04 -7.69
CA VAL A 279 18.38 8.15 -8.17
C VAL A 279 17.02 8.67 -7.72
N ARG A 280 16.12 8.84 -8.68
CA ARG A 280 14.73 9.22 -8.39
C ARG A 280 13.94 7.99 -7.99
N ILE A 281 13.23 8.08 -6.88
CA ILE A 281 12.34 7.04 -6.35
C ILE A 281 10.90 7.55 -6.46
N ASP A 282 10.02 6.71 -6.96
CA ASP A 282 8.59 7.01 -6.96
C ASP A 282 8.08 7.09 -5.52
N SER A 283 7.61 8.27 -5.11
CA SER A 283 7.13 8.53 -3.75
C SER A 283 6.00 7.60 -3.35
N ASP A 284 5.07 7.33 -4.26
CA ASP A 284 3.90 6.50 -3.97
C ASP A 284 4.27 5.07 -3.57
N LEU A 285 5.41 4.58 -4.06
CA LEU A 285 5.92 3.25 -3.75
C LEU A 285 6.63 3.15 -2.40
N VAL A 286 6.98 4.29 -1.76
CA VAL A 286 7.74 4.28 -0.49
C VAL A 286 7.05 5.06 0.64
N THR A 287 5.98 5.81 0.32
CA THR A 287 5.23 6.60 1.31
C THR A 287 3.81 6.10 1.55
N ARG A 288 3.31 5.19 0.70
CA ARG A 288 1.98 4.59 0.84
C ARG A 288 2.11 3.14 1.28
N PRO A 289 1.94 2.82 2.59
CA PRO A 289 2.05 1.45 3.10
C PRO A 289 0.88 0.60 2.62
N GLY A 290 1.02 0.05 1.42
CA GLY A 290 0.06 -0.79 0.71
C GLY A 290 0.75 -1.91 -0.06
N PRO A 291 0.01 -2.69 -0.86
CA PRO A 291 0.58 -3.86 -1.55
C PRO A 291 1.76 -3.55 -2.48
N ARG A 292 1.81 -2.33 -3.07
CA ARG A 292 2.89 -1.91 -3.98
C ARG A 292 4.20 -1.54 -3.28
N ILE A 293 4.24 -1.52 -1.94
CA ILE A 293 5.44 -1.17 -1.18
C ILE A 293 6.62 -2.09 -1.49
N VAL A 294 6.34 -3.34 -1.87
CA VAL A 294 7.37 -4.31 -2.28
C VAL A 294 8.11 -3.88 -3.56
N ASP A 295 7.42 -3.12 -4.44
CA ASP A 295 8.05 -2.53 -5.63
C ASP A 295 8.94 -1.35 -5.23
N GLY A 296 8.55 -0.59 -4.20
CA GLY A 296 9.37 0.45 -3.59
C GLY A 296 10.66 -0.10 -2.99
N LEU A 297 10.56 -1.18 -2.20
CA LEU A 297 11.73 -1.88 -1.69
C LEU A 297 12.62 -2.39 -2.82
N ALA A 298 12.05 -2.95 -3.89
CA ALA A 298 12.80 -3.41 -5.05
C ALA A 298 13.55 -2.25 -5.74
N ALA A 299 12.92 -1.09 -5.88
CA ALA A 299 13.54 0.10 -6.45
C ALA A 299 14.71 0.60 -5.60
N LEU A 300 14.56 0.60 -4.27
CA LEU A 300 15.63 0.98 -3.34
C LEU A 300 16.81 -0.01 -3.40
N VAL A 301 16.55 -1.33 -3.40
CA VAL A 301 17.59 -2.37 -3.54
C VAL A 301 18.36 -2.17 -4.84
N ALA A 302 17.68 -1.95 -5.96
CA ALA A 302 18.33 -1.71 -7.26
C ALA A 302 19.17 -0.43 -7.26
N ALA A 303 18.65 0.66 -6.67
CA ALA A 303 19.37 1.94 -6.56
C ALA A 303 20.67 1.80 -5.73
N LEU A 304 20.64 1.05 -4.64
CA LEU A 304 21.78 0.83 -3.77
C LEU A 304 22.78 -0.18 -4.34
N ALA A 305 22.33 -1.17 -5.12
CA ALA A 305 23.22 -2.10 -5.82
C ALA A 305 24.08 -1.40 -6.90
N GLY A 306 23.67 -0.22 -7.35
CA GLY A 306 24.40 0.54 -8.38
C GLY A 306 23.96 0.24 -9.81
N ASP A 307 22.86 -0.48 -9.99
CA ASP A 307 22.22 -0.70 -11.29
C ASP A 307 21.32 0.50 -11.65
N ALA A 308 21.91 1.70 -11.65
CA ALA A 308 21.23 2.94 -12.06
C ALA A 308 21.00 2.96 -13.59
N SER A 309 20.20 2.02 -14.08
CA SER A 309 19.70 1.98 -15.45
C SER A 309 18.24 1.48 -15.45
N ALA A 310 17.36 2.33 -14.91
CA ALA A 310 15.92 2.19 -15.08
C ALA A 310 15.34 3.52 -15.54
#